data_78ee322a8092a8b523ee7158110d201e
#
_entry.id   78ee322a8092a8b523ee7158110d201e
#
_cell.length_a   1.000
_cell.length_b   1.000
_cell.length_c   1.000
_cell.angle_alpha   90.00
_cell.angle_beta   90.00
_cell.angle_gamma   90.00
#
_symmetry.space_group_name_H-M   'P 1'
#
loop_
_entity.id
_entity.type
_entity.pdbx_description
1 polymer ?
#
loop_
_entity_poly.entity_id
_entity_poly.type
_entity_poly.pdbx_seq_one_letter_code
_entity_poly.pdbx_strand_id
1 'polypeptide(L)'
;MSLDKQLKDIIDSDLHRYGYSSEGQMGFMTKRECYGYRYSKVLRKCKWYREHDKKILFLFERVKLRMLSEKLGFQITYSTQIGRGLYLGHMGSIVVNWKAVLGDNVNLA
;
A
#
# COMPACT_ATOMS: atom_id res chain seq x y z
N MET A 1 13.41 7.91 13.90
CA MET A 1 13.16 6.69 14.65
C MET A 1 13.23 5.49 13.72
N SER A 2 13.85 4.42 14.18
CA SER A 2 14.07 3.26 13.32
C SER A 2 12.77 2.61 12.84
N LEU A 3 11.74 2.56 13.70
CA LEU A 3 10.46 1.96 13.32
C LEU A 3 9.77 2.74 12.22
N ASP A 4 9.69 4.06 12.37
CA ASP A 4 9.09 4.91 11.33
C ASP A 4 9.91 4.87 10.05
N LYS A 5 11.23 4.75 10.19
CA LYS A 5 12.10 4.63 9.03
C LYS A 5 11.85 3.33 8.26
N GLN A 6 11.62 2.23 8.98
CA GLN A 6 11.30 0.95 8.34
C GLN A 6 10.00 1.03 7.56
N LEU A 7 8.99 1.66 8.13
CA LEU A 7 7.72 1.88 7.42
C LEU A 7 7.94 2.72 6.17
N LYS A 8 8.69 3.81 6.29
CA LYS A 8 9.00 4.67 5.15
C LYS A 8 9.76 3.90 4.07
N ASP A 9 10.72 3.07 4.46
CA ASP A 9 11.49 2.29 3.51
C ASP A 9 10.62 1.34 2.69
N ILE A 10 9.68 0.65 3.33
CA ILE A 10 8.82 -0.27 2.59
C ILE A 10 7.85 0.49 1.67
N ILE A 11 7.34 1.62 2.13
CA ILE A 11 6.48 2.47 1.30
C ILE A 11 7.26 3.00 0.10
N ASP A 12 8.49 3.45 0.32
CA ASP A 12 9.35 3.93 -0.76
C ASP A 12 9.69 2.83 -1.77
N SER A 13 9.84 1.59 -1.31
CA SER A 13 10.09 0.48 -2.22
C SER A 13 8.93 0.27 -3.18
N ASP A 14 7.70 0.48 -2.72
CA ASP A 14 6.53 0.43 -3.59
C ASP A 14 6.53 1.61 -4.56
N LEU A 15 6.84 2.81 -4.06
CA LEU A 15 6.86 4.02 -4.87
C LEU A 15 7.86 3.92 -6.03
N HIS A 16 9.02 3.34 -5.78
CA HIS A 16 10.05 3.18 -6.82
C HIS A 16 9.54 2.33 -7.99
N ARG A 17 8.63 1.40 -7.74
CA ARG A 17 8.06 0.58 -8.81
C ARG A 17 7.21 1.40 -9.78
N TYR A 18 6.75 2.58 -9.38
CA TYR A 18 5.98 3.49 -10.23
C TYR A 18 6.86 4.50 -10.95
N GLY A 19 8.18 4.40 -10.79
CA GLY A 19 9.13 5.28 -11.46
C GLY A 19 9.45 6.57 -10.73
N TYR A 20 9.08 6.69 -9.46
CA TYR A 20 9.31 7.90 -8.69
C TYR A 20 10.28 7.64 -7.55
N SER A 21 11.17 8.61 -7.29
CA SER A 21 12.07 8.53 -6.15
C SER A 21 11.52 9.22 -4.91
N SER A 22 10.47 10.05 -5.07
CA SER A 22 9.77 10.68 -3.95
C SER A 22 8.34 10.98 -4.35
N GLU A 23 7.46 11.13 -3.36
CA GLU A 23 6.06 11.48 -3.62
C GLU A 23 5.92 12.85 -4.30
N GLY A 24 6.87 13.74 -4.05
CA GLY A 24 6.85 15.07 -4.69
C GLY A 24 6.91 15.00 -6.20
N GLN A 25 7.53 13.97 -6.75
CA GLN A 25 7.62 13.78 -8.19
C GLN A 25 6.30 13.38 -8.84
N MET A 26 5.37 12.84 -8.05
CA MET A 26 4.05 12.47 -8.57
C MET A 26 3.21 13.69 -8.91
N GLY A 27 3.54 14.83 -8.33
CA GLY A 27 2.84 16.07 -8.57
C GLY A 27 1.52 16.14 -7.80
N PHE A 28 0.82 17.26 -8.00
CA PHE A 28 -0.44 17.52 -7.35
C PHE A 28 -1.56 16.64 -7.90
N MET A 29 -1.56 16.45 -9.21
CA MET A 29 -2.57 15.65 -9.90
C MET A 29 -2.13 14.19 -9.90
N THR A 30 -2.88 13.34 -9.21
CA THR A 30 -2.56 11.92 -9.17
C THR A 30 -2.95 11.27 -10.48
N LYS A 31 -1.98 10.69 -11.16
CA LYS A 31 -2.24 9.92 -12.35
C LYS A 31 -2.93 8.62 -12.00
N ARG A 32 -3.63 8.04 -12.97
CA ARG A 32 -4.37 6.79 -12.78
C ARG A 32 -3.50 5.68 -12.25
N GLU A 33 -2.31 5.56 -12.77
CA GLU A 33 -1.34 4.55 -12.35
C GLU A 33 -0.86 4.72 -10.90
N CYS A 34 -1.04 5.92 -10.32
CA CYS A 34 -0.62 6.20 -8.96
C CYS A 34 -1.66 5.81 -7.93
N TYR A 35 -2.85 5.44 -8.34
CA TYR A 35 -3.87 4.97 -7.40
C TYR A 35 -3.44 3.67 -6.71
N GLY A 36 -2.75 2.80 -7.43
CA GLY A 36 -2.20 1.59 -6.84
C GLY A 36 -1.21 1.89 -5.72
N TYR A 37 -0.35 2.88 -5.94
CA TYR A 37 0.58 3.31 -4.89
C TYR A 37 -0.17 3.85 -3.67
N ARG A 38 -1.20 4.65 -3.86
CA ARG A 38 -2.00 5.16 -2.74
C ARG A 38 -2.59 4.03 -1.92
N TYR A 39 -3.13 3.03 -2.58
CA TYR A 39 -3.68 1.86 -1.91
C TYR A 39 -2.59 1.12 -1.14
N SER A 40 -1.47 0.87 -1.78
CA SER A 40 -0.35 0.17 -1.16
C SER A 40 0.18 0.93 0.06
N LYS A 41 0.27 2.24 -0.01
CA LYS A 41 0.71 3.07 1.11
C LYS A 41 -0.20 2.91 2.32
N VAL A 42 -1.51 2.98 2.10
CA VAL A 42 -2.49 2.82 3.19
C VAL A 42 -2.44 1.40 3.74
N LEU A 43 -2.30 0.42 2.87
CA LEU A 43 -2.17 -0.98 3.25
C LEU A 43 -0.96 -1.20 4.15
N ARG A 44 0.21 -0.65 3.78
CA ARG A 44 1.42 -0.76 4.57
C ARG A 44 1.27 -0.09 5.93
N LYS A 45 0.65 1.08 5.98
CA LYS A 45 0.41 1.79 7.23
C LYS A 45 -0.54 1.03 8.14
N CYS A 46 -1.63 0.47 7.60
CA CYS A 46 -2.56 -0.34 8.37
C CYS A 46 -1.83 -1.49 9.05
N LYS A 47 -1.05 -2.23 8.30
CA LYS A 47 -0.31 -3.37 8.82
C LYS A 47 0.67 -2.94 9.90
N TRP A 48 1.42 -1.88 9.64
CA TRP A 48 2.43 -1.37 10.57
C TRP A 48 1.80 -0.94 11.90
N TYR A 49 0.74 -0.13 11.83
CA TYR A 49 0.10 0.39 13.04
C TYR A 49 -0.55 -0.74 13.84
N ARG A 50 -1.11 -1.72 13.14
CA ARG A 50 -1.67 -2.90 13.81
C ARG A 50 -0.61 -3.67 14.57
N GLU A 51 0.55 -3.87 13.96
CA GLU A 51 1.63 -4.64 14.55
C GLU A 51 2.33 -3.90 15.69
N HIS A 52 2.23 -2.58 15.73
CA HIS A 52 2.89 -1.74 16.74
C HIS A 52 1.91 -1.12 17.74
N ASP A 53 0.69 -1.64 17.82
CA ASP A 53 -0.34 -1.22 18.78
C ASP A 53 -0.69 0.26 18.71
N LYS A 54 -0.63 0.85 17.52
CA LYS A 54 -1.05 2.24 17.29
C LYS A 54 -2.53 2.25 16.92
N LYS A 55 -3.40 2.06 17.91
CA LYS A 55 -4.81 1.77 17.69
C LYS A 55 -5.56 2.88 16.95
N ILE A 56 -5.33 4.14 17.34
CA ILE A 56 -6.04 5.26 16.72
C ILE A 56 -5.58 5.43 15.27
N LEU A 57 -4.27 5.40 15.04
CA LEU A 57 -3.73 5.51 13.69
C LEU A 57 -4.17 4.34 12.82
N PHE A 58 -4.21 3.14 13.39
CA PHE A 58 -4.69 1.96 12.68
C PHE A 58 -6.14 2.13 12.22
N LEU A 59 -7.02 2.61 13.10
CA LEU A 59 -8.43 2.81 12.74
C LEU A 59 -8.57 3.83 11.61
N PHE A 60 -7.80 4.91 11.66
CA PHE A 60 -7.79 5.92 10.62
C PHE A 60 -7.41 5.33 9.26
N GLU A 61 -6.31 4.60 9.23
CA GLU A 61 -5.83 4.01 7.97
C GLU A 61 -6.75 2.90 7.49
N ARG A 62 -7.37 2.15 8.41
CA ARG A 62 -8.30 1.11 8.04
C ARG A 62 -9.54 1.66 7.33
N VAL A 63 -10.06 2.77 7.81
CA VAL A 63 -11.19 3.43 7.14
C VAL A 63 -10.78 3.88 5.74
N LYS A 64 -9.62 4.50 5.60
CA LYS A 64 -9.10 4.88 4.29
C LYS A 64 -8.93 3.68 3.36
N LEU A 65 -8.42 2.58 3.90
CA LEU A 65 -8.20 1.37 3.11
C LEU A 65 -9.53 0.84 2.57
N ARG A 66 -10.56 0.82 3.40
CA ARG A 66 -11.88 0.37 2.97
C ARG A 66 -12.44 1.27 1.88
N MET A 67 -12.32 2.59 2.04
CA MET A 67 -12.80 3.53 1.03
C MET A 67 -12.06 3.35 -0.29
N LEU A 68 -10.75 3.18 -0.24
CA LEU A 68 -9.95 2.94 -1.44
C LEU A 68 -10.27 1.59 -2.07
N SER A 69 -10.51 0.56 -1.27
CA SER A 69 -10.90 -0.76 -1.77
C SER A 69 -12.17 -0.67 -2.60
N GLU A 70 -13.17 0.03 -2.09
CA GLU A 70 -14.43 0.20 -2.80
C GLU A 70 -14.26 1.03 -4.07
N LYS A 71 -13.46 2.09 -3.99
CA LYS A 71 -13.24 2.99 -5.12
C LYS A 71 -12.42 2.35 -6.23
N LEU A 72 -11.37 1.61 -5.87
CA LEU A 72 -10.41 1.11 -6.85
C LEU A 72 -10.63 -0.34 -7.25
N GLY A 73 -11.47 -1.07 -6.53
CA GLY A 73 -11.74 -2.47 -6.83
C GLY A 73 -10.68 -3.43 -6.30
N PHE A 74 -9.84 -2.99 -5.37
CA PHE A 74 -8.84 -3.84 -4.75
C PHE A 74 -9.38 -4.44 -3.46
N GLN A 75 -9.11 -5.72 -3.23
CA GLN A 75 -9.45 -6.40 -1.98
C GLN A 75 -8.22 -7.14 -1.48
N ILE A 76 -7.33 -6.40 -0.86
CA ILE A 76 -6.12 -6.94 -0.26
C ILE A 76 -6.14 -6.56 1.21
N THR A 77 -6.16 -7.57 2.09
CA THR A 77 -6.21 -7.28 3.52
C THR A 77 -4.84 -6.84 4.02
N TYR A 78 -4.84 -5.98 5.04
CA TYR A 78 -3.60 -5.50 5.63
C TYR A 78 -2.77 -6.62 6.28
N SER A 79 -3.42 -7.74 6.63
CA SER A 79 -2.73 -8.87 7.26
C SER A 79 -2.00 -9.77 6.27
N THR A 80 -2.21 -9.60 4.98
CA THR A 80 -1.51 -10.37 3.96
C THR A 80 -0.01 -10.06 4.01
N GLN A 81 0.82 -11.10 3.93
CA GLN A 81 2.27 -10.91 3.88
C GLN A 81 2.68 -10.52 2.48
N ILE A 82 3.28 -9.34 2.35
CA ILE A 82 3.70 -8.81 1.06
C ILE A 82 5.13 -8.29 1.18
N GLY A 83 6.00 -8.77 0.33
CA GLY A 83 7.38 -8.32 0.29
C GLY A 83 7.50 -6.89 -0.22
N ARG A 84 8.72 -6.45 -0.48
CA ARG A 84 9.00 -5.09 -0.91
C ARG A 84 8.64 -4.90 -2.39
N GLY A 85 8.36 -3.66 -2.77
CA GLY A 85 8.19 -3.32 -4.18
C GLY A 85 6.91 -3.83 -4.79
N LEU A 86 5.78 -3.67 -4.11
CA LEU A 86 4.48 -4.04 -4.65
C LEU A 86 4.05 -3.05 -5.72
N TYR A 87 3.60 -3.54 -6.87
CA TYR A 87 3.09 -2.72 -7.95
C TYR A 87 1.66 -3.15 -8.31
N LEU A 88 0.73 -2.22 -8.15
CA LEU A 88 -0.67 -2.40 -8.54
C LEU A 88 -0.90 -1.55 -9.79
N GLY A 89 -0.90 -2.21 -10.95
CA GLY A 89 -0.82 -1.51 -12.22
C GLY A 89 -2.11 -0.83 -12.67
N HIS A 90 -3.24 -1.46 -12.44
CA HIS A 90 -4.53 -0.95 -12.93
C HIS A 90 -5.59 -1.07 -11.87
N MET A 91 -6.55 -0.15 -11.90
CA MET A 91 -7.76 -0.27 -11.10
C MET A 91 -8.58 -1.45 -11.62
N GLY A 92 -9.28 -2.12 -10.72
CA GLY A 92 -10.15 -3.23 -11.12
C GLY A 92 -10.14 -4.34 -10.09
N SER A 93 -10.76 -5.46 -10.44
CA SER A 93 -11.04 -6.54 -9.51
C SER A 93 -9.79 -7.34 -9.17
N ILE A 94 -9.01 -6.83 -8.22
CA ILE A 94 -7.86 -7.56 -7.68
C ILE A 94 -8.22 -8.03 -6.28
N VAL A 95 -8.29 -9.35 -6.10
CA VAL A 95 -8.60 -9.96 -4.81
C VAL A 95 -7.44 -10.85 -4.40
N VAL A 96 -6.91 -10.61 -3.21
CA VAL A 96 -5.81 -11.41 -2.66
C VAL A 96 -6.26 -12.02 -1.35
N ASN A 97 -6.19 -13.35 -1.28
CA ASN A 97 -6.54 -14.08 -0.07
C ASN A 97 -5.57 -13.69 1.06
N TRP A 98 -6.10 -13.51 2.27
CA TRP A 98 -5.27 -13.11 3.41
C TRP A 98 -4.19 -14.15 3.75
N LYS A 99 -4.38 -15.40 3.36
CA LYS A 99 -3.38 -16.46 3.57
C LYS A 99 -2.27 -16.45 2.52
N ALA A 100 -2.44 -15.70 1.43
CA ALA A 100 -1.42 -15.63 0.40
C ALA A 100 -0.16 -14.97 0.94
N VAL A 101 0.98 -15.36 0.38
CA VAL A 101 2.26 -14.73 0.68
C VAL A 101 2.81 -14.23 -0.65
N LEU A 102 2.98 -12.92 -0.75
CA LEU A 102 3.54 -12.30 -1.94
C LEU A 102 5.00 -11.98 -1.70
N GLY A 103 5.85 -12.34 -2.64
CA GLY A 103 7.28 -12.04 -2.54
C GLY A 103 7.60 -10.59 -2.86
N ASP A 104 8.86 -10.34 -3.19
CA ASP A 104 9.33 -9.01 -3.54
C ASP A 104 9.03 -8.70 -5.01
N ASN A 105 8.77 -7.42 -5.29
CA ASN A 105 8.59 -6.91 -6.65
C ASN A 105 7.46 -7.59 -7.43
N VAL A 106 6.37 -7.90 -6.74
CA VAL A 106 5.20 -8.52 -7.36
C VAL A 106 4.39 -7.47 -8.11
N ASN A 107 3.99 -7.82 -9.32
CA ASN A 107 3.03 -7.03 -10.09
C ASN A 107 1.64 -7.67 -9.98
N LEU A 108 0.67 -6.87 -9.59
CA LEU A 108 -0.73 -7.26 -9.64
C LEU A 108 -1.42 -6.30 -10.62
N ALA A 109 -1.94 -6.85 -11.68
CA ALA A 109 -2.53 -6.01 -12.73
C ALA A 109 -3.95 -6.44 -13.06
#